data_3aa7ebb192f055ac0ccd5ad2904e87f6
#
_entry.id   3aa7ebb192f055ac0ccd5ad2904e87f6
#
_cell.length_a   1.000
_cell.length_b   1.000
_cell.length_c   1.000
_cell.angle_alpha   90.00
_cell.angle_beta   90.00
_cell.angle_gamma   90.00
#
_symmetry.space_group_name_H-M   'P 1'
#
loop_
_entity.id
_entity.type
_entity.pdbx_description
1 polymer ?
#
loop_
_entity_poly.entity_id
_entity_poly.type
_entity_poly.pdbx_seq_one_letter_code
_entity_poly.pdbx_strand_id
1 'polypeptide(L)'
;MNQDRVTEYSGIDSIGNTADSSHTDSIDMKIESRYLEQAMRLHRQHPVVDMHLDLAGELVLRHELGEQNVLYHRYLKNFYQAGIRVIASSIYVANCDLDHAWANALMQIKLLKGEIVTCNLELQRYREKEPLYERVLLIQSRQDLAKLLDQKNTEKRELGILLYMEGLECIGEETDRLEELFRQGVRGAALTWSRKDALATGCCKASEHRQIRGGLTEKGMETVRKLEELNMFLDVSHLNDDGFTDVCRITTRPFVATHSNSRTIYDNYRNLTDGQMQKLAQQGGIMGLNGCRYITGSLNGGHLLRMCEHIEYETARLGAQHIGFGFDLCDSYDEARAGLQGKEPPVQKNDCLPDHARIPMVTAALLQHGMSEEDMVFIMGKSWILYLMEILP
;
A
#
# COMPACT_ATOMS: atom_id res chain seq x y z
N MET A 1 -16.14 -26.65 15.13
CA MET A 1 -14.74 -26.19 15.13
C MET A 1 -14.64 -24.98 14.25
N ASN A 2 -14.29 -23.89 14.88
CA ASN A 2 -13.94 -22.54 14.39
C ASN A 2 -14.95 -21.79 13.50
N GLN A 3 -15.87 -21.07 14.19
CA GLN A 3 -16.66 -19.98 13.63
C GLN A 3 -15.94 -18.61 13.72
N ASP A 4 -14.69 -18.54 14.23
CA ASP A 4 -14.00 -17.27 14.58
C ASP A 4 -13.13 -16.66 13.47
N ARG A 5 -13.17 -17.21 12.24
CA ARG A 5 -12.35 -16.72 11.11
C ARG A 5 -12.99 -15.60 10.27
N VAL A 6 -14.20 -15.12 10.62
CA VAL A 6 -15.02 -14.29 9.72
C VAL A 6 -14.94 -12.78 10.00
N THR A 7 -14.21 -12.32 11.02
CA THR A 7 -14.36 -10.95 11.54
C THR A 7 -13.19 -9.99 11.26
N GLU A 8 -12.22 -10.30 10.43
CA GLU A 8 -11.07 -9.43 10.25
C GLU A 8 -11.34 -8.17 9.41
N TYR A 9 -12.28 -8.23 8.46
CA TYR A 9 -12.76 -7.06 7.69
C TYR A 9 -14.28 -6.81 7.83
N SER A 10 -15.02 -7.66 8.53
CA SER A 10 -16.45 -7.48 8.73
C SER A 10 -16.79 -6.64 9.97
N GLY A 11 -16.28 -5.43 10.02
CA GLY A 11 -16.80 -4.37 10.90
C GLY A 11 -18.03 -3.69 10.33
N ILE A 12 -18.81 -4.38 9.47
CA ILE A 12 -20.06 -3.87 8.92
C ILE A 12 -21.18 -4.61 9.64
N ASP A 13 -21.64 -4.02 10.75
CA ASP A 13 -22.93 -4.36 11.31
C ASP A 13 -24.04 -3.97 10.30
N SER A 14 -24.93 -4.94 10.08
CA SER A 14 -26.07 -4.91 9.19
C SER A 14 -26.91 -3.64 9.33
N ILE A 15 -26.75 -2.71 8.40
CA ILE A 15 -27.75 -1.69 8.10
C ILE A 15 -28.59 -2.21 6.93
N GLY A 16 -29.91 -2.26 7.19
CA GLY A 16 -30.95 -2.91 6.40
C GLY A 16 -30.85 -2.80 4.89
N ASN A 17 -30.94 -3.94 4.28
CA ASN A 17 -30.92 -4.18 2.85
C ASN A 17 -32.25 -3.80 2.20
N THR A 18 -32.26 -2.77 1.35
CA THR A 18 -33.10 -2.70 0.14
C THR A 18 -32.32 -1.92 -0.91
N ALA A 19 -31.56 -2.57 -1.75
CA ALA A 19 -31.03 -1.98 -2.97
C ALA A 19 -30.97 -3.01 -4.09
N ASP A 20 -31.55 -2.59 -5.17
CA ASP A 20 -31.71 -3.19 -6.48
C ASP A 20 -30.38 -3.64 -7.11
N SER A 21 -30.33 -4.89 -7.56
CA SER A 21 -29.15 -5.52 -8.17
C SER A 21 -29.05 -5.19 -9.66
N SER A 22 -28.59 -4.01 -10.01
CA SER A 22 -28.17 -3.69 -11.37
C SER A 22 -27.23 -2.49 -11.42
N HIS A 23 -26.03 -2.60 -10.86
CA HIS A 23 -24.98 -1.61 -11.11
C HIS A 23 -23.75 -2.29 -11.71
N THR A 24 -23.71 -2.23 -13.05
CA THR A 24 -22.48 -2.32 -13.85
C THR A 24 -21.44 -1.33 -13.31
N ASP A 25 -20.17 -1.70 -13.32
CA ASP A 25 -18.98 -0.88 -12.98
C ASP A 25 -18.91 0.39 -13.88
N SER A 26 -19.84 1.30 -13.72
CA SER A 26 -19.83 2.59 -14.40
C SER A 26 -18.84 3.49 -13.65
N ILE A 27 -17.85 3.98 -14.38
CA ILE A 27 -16.94 5.04 -13.91
C ILE A 27 -17.80 6.21 -13.45
N ASP A 28 -17.74 6.53 -12.16
CA ASP A 28 -18.57 7.54 -11.49
C ASP A 28 -18.35 8.97 -12.02
N MET A 29 -17.36 9.17 -12.90
CA MET A 29 -17.01 10.45 -13.47
C MET A 29 -16.70 10.34 -14.96
N LYS A 30 -17.27 11.23 -15.78
CA LYS A 30 -16.92 11.32 -17.20
C LYS A 30 -15.59 12.05 -17.37
N ILE A 31 -14.57 11.33 -17.84
CA ILE A 31 -13.25 11.89 -18.17
C ILE A 31 -13.21 12.19 -19.67
N GLU A 32 -12.79 13.41 -20.04
CA GLU A 32 -12.55 13.78 -21.42
C GLU A 32 -11.31 13.07 -21.97
N SER A 33 -11.37 12.58 -23.22
CA SER A 33 -10.30 11.78 -23.85
C SER A 33 -8.93 12.47 -23.80
N ARG A 34 -8.89 13.81 -23.95
CA ARG A 34 -7.63 14.57 -23.90
C ARG A 34 -6.88 14.41 -22.56
N TYR A 35 -7.59 14.35 -21.43
CA TYR A 35 -6.96 14.17 -20.13
C TYR A 35 -6.50 12.73 -19.91
N LEU A 36 -7.23 11.76 -20.46
CA LEU A 36 -6.77 10.37 -20.45
C LEU A 36 -5.50 10.19 -21.29
N GLU A 37 -5.44 10.79 -22.49
CA GLU A 37 -4.24 10.80 -23.34
C GLU A 37 -3.06 11.47 -22.64
N GLN A 38 -3.31 12.59 -21.95
CA GLN A 38 -2.31 13.32 -21.16
C GLN A 38 -1.80 12.47 -19.99
N ALA A 39 -2.69 11.83 -19.23
CA ALA A 39 -2.33 10.92 -18.17
C ALA A 39 -1.49 9.74 -18.67
N MET A 40 -1.94 9.07 -19.73
CA MET A 40 -1.18 7.97 -20.35
C MET A 40 0.21 8.39 -20.83
N ARG A 41 0.36 9.64 -21.33
CA ARG A 41 1.67 10.20 -21.68
C ARG A 41 2.56 10.35 -20.45
N LEU A 42 2.05 10.94 -19.35
CA LEU A 42 2.78 11.09 -18.10
C LEU A 42 3.23 9.74 -17.54
N HIS A 43 2.35 8.74 -17.51
CA HIS A 43 2.64 7.38 -17.04
C HIS A 43 3.69 6.64 -17.89
N ARG A 44 3.83 7.00 -19.16
CA ARG A 44 4.93 6.50 -20.00
C ARG A 44 6.25 7.19 -19.72
N GLN A 45 6.24 8.48 -19.38
CA GLN A 45 7.42 9.33 -19.22
C GLN A 45 8.00 9.33 -17.81
N HIS A 46 7.15 9.13 -16.81
CA HIS A 46 7.51 9.22 -15.40
C HIS A 46 7.19 7.92 -14.66
N PRO A 47 8.05 7.48 -13.73
CA PRO A 47 7.80 6.28 -12.94
C PRO A 47 6.60 6.46 -12.01
N VAL A 48 5.71 5.47 -11.98
CA VAL A 48 4.66 5.36 -10.97
C VAL A 48 5.16 4.49 -9.82
N VAL A 49 4.88 4.91 -8.60
CA VAL A 49 5.19 4.19 -7.36
C VAL A 49 3.92 3.98 -6.59
N ASP A 50 3.64 2.74 -6.20
CA ASP A 50 2.57 2.40 -5.27
C ASP A 50 3.19 1.78 -4.01
N MET A 51 2.97 2.42 -2.87
CA MET A 51 3.66 2.07 -1.63
C MET A 51 2.89 1.12 -0.73
N HIS A 52 1.79 0.53 -1.24
CA HIS A 52 1.11 -0.53 -0.49
C HIS A 52 0.34 -1.51 -1.38
N LEU A 53 0.73 -2.78 -1.29
CA LEU A 53 -0.02 -3.91 -1.83
C LEU A 53 0.26 -5.17 -1.00
N ASP A 54 -0.77 -5.90 -0.59
CA ASP A 54 -0.70 -7.18 0.14
C ASP A 54 -0.27 -8.35 -0.76
N LEU A 55 0.67 -8.07 -1.68
CA LEU A 55 1.11 -9.03 -2.69
C LEU A 55 1.65 -10.32 -2.06
N ALA A 56 2.53 -10.21 -1.05
CA ALA A 56 3.15 -11.40 -0.48
C ALA A 56 2.14 -12.32 0.22
N GLY A 57 1.18 -11.75 0.94
CA GLY A 57 0.08 -12.49 1.55
C GLY A 57 -0.83 -13.16 0.52
N GLU A 58 -1.19 -12.43 -0.54
CA GLU A 58 -2.01 -13.00 -1.62
C GLU A 58 -1.29 -14.14 -2.34
N LEU A 59 0.02 -14.05 -2.58
CA LEU A 59 0.80 -15.14 -3.18
C LEU A 59 0.67 -16.43 -2.37
N VAL A 60 0.71 -16.35 -1.02
CA VAL A 60 0.50 -17.52 -0.17
C VAL A 60 -0.87 -18.14 -0.42
N LEU A 61 -1.94 -17.34 -0.37
CA LEU A 61 -3.31 -17.81 -0.57
C LEU A 61 -3.50 -18.44 -1.97
N ARG A 62 -2.97 -17.78 -3.01
CA ARG A 62 -3.06 -18.27 -4.39
C ARG A 62 -2.30 -19.56 -4.62
N HIS A 63 -1.09 -19.71 -4.04
CA HIS A 63 -0.34 -20.96 -4.11
C HIS A 63 -1.07 -22.10 -3.39
N GLU A 64 -1.72 -21.86 -2.25
CA GLU A 64 -2.56 -22.83 -1.57
C GLU A 64 -3.78 -23.26 -2.41
N LEU A 65 -4.28 -22.37 -3.27
CA LEU A 65 -5.31 -22.66 -4.27
C LEU A 65 -4.75 -23.42 -5.51
N GLY A 66 -3.44 -23.64 -5.57
CA GLY A 66 -2.77 -24.34 -6.68
C GLY A 66 -2.36 -23.45 -7.84
N GLU A 67 -2.50 -22.12 -7.73
CA GLU A 67 -2.02 -21.18 -8.74
C GLU A 67 -0.48 -21.07 -8.68
N GLN A 68 0.15 -20.79 -9.82
CA GLN A 68 1.60 -20.61 -9.96
C GLN A 68 1.89 -19.38 -10.83
N ASN A 69 3.08 -18.79 -10.67
CA ASN A 69 3.50 -17.60 -11.41
C ASN A 69 2.46 -16.46 -11.31
N VAL A 70 1.88 -16.31 -10.12
CA VAL A 70 0.78 -15.37 -9.83
C VAL A 70 1.18 -13.94 -10.17
N LEU A 71 2.39 -13.52 -9.79
CA LEU A 71 2.93 -12.20 -10.11
C LEU A 71 2.91 -11.95 -11.63
N TYR A 72 3.35 -12.92 -12.43
CA TYR A 72 3.36 -12.80 -13.90
C TYR A 72 1.95 -12.74 -14.47
N HIS A 73 1.08 -13.69 -14.10
CA HIS A 73 -0.22 -13.85 -14.75
C HIS A 73 -1.28 -12.85 -14.29
N ARG A 74 -1.25 -12.41 -13.03
CA ARG A 74 -2.29 -11.54 -12.47
C ARG A 74 -1.90 -10.07 -12.42
N TYR A 75 -0.60 -9.75 -12.24
CA TYR A 75 -0.17 -8.41 -11.89
C TYR A 75 0.63 -7.69 -12.97
N LEU A 76 1.60 -8.34 -13.61
CA LEU A 76 2.59 -7.65 -14.43
C LEU A 76 1.99 -6.82 -15.56
N LYS A 77 0.95 -7.32 -16.22
CA LYS A 77 0.29 -6.60 -17.30
C LYS A 77 -0.36 -5.30 -16.81
N ASN A 78 -1.08 -5.37 -15.69
CA ASN A 78 -1.75 -4.22 -15.08
C ASN A 78 -0.73 -3.19 -14.59
N PHE A 79 0.35 -3.63 -13.95
CA PHE A 79 1.46 -2.77 -13.53
C PHE A 79 2.12 -2.07 -14.71
N TYR A 80 2.40 -2.81 -15.80
CA TYR A 80 3.00 -2.26 -17.00
C TYR A 80 2.11 -1.20 -17.65
N GLN A 81 0.81 -1.45 -17.77
CA GLN A 81 -0.17 -0.52 -18.31
C GLN A 81 -0.28 0.75 -17.46
N ALA A 82 -0.21 0.63 -16.15
CA ALA A 82 -0.21 1.76 -15.23
C ALA A 82 1.12 2.54 -15.19
N GLY A 83 2.19 2.03 -15.80
CA GLY A 83 3.52 2.65 -15.72
C GLY A 83 4.22 2.47 -14.38
N ILE A 84 3.79 1.50 -13.56
CA ILE A 84 4.39 1.21 -12.25
C ILE A 84 5.85 0.79 -12.44
N ARG A 85 6.73 1.39 -11.66
CA ARG A 85 8.16 1.05 -11.62
C ARG A 85 8.60 0.55 -10.25
N VAL A 86 7.87 0.92 -9.20
CA VAL A 86 8.10 0.44 -7.84
C VAL A 86 6.75 0.09 -7.22
N ILE A 87 6.68 -1.09 -6.61
CA ILE A 87 5.57 -1.53 -5.78
C ILE A 87 6.11 -1.94 -4.41
N ALA A 88 5.55 -1.41 -3.33
CA ALA A 88 5.86 -1.90 -2.00
C ALA A 88 4.92 -3.06 -1.65
N SER A 89 5.50 -4.24 -1.48
CA SER A 89 4.77 -5.41 -1.01
C SER A 89 4.80 -5.45 0.51
N SER A 90 3.63 -5.38 1.13
CA SER A 90 3.48 -5.62 2.56
C SER A 90 3.74 -7.08 2.91
N ILE A 91 4.22 -7.30 4.11
CA ILE A 91 4.25 -8.59 4.80
C ILE A 91 3.29 -8.43 5.98
N TYR A 92 2.11 -8.96 5.83
CA TYR A 92 1.02 -8.89 6.80
C TYR A 92 0.79 -10.23 7.48
N VAL A 93 0.52 -10.23 8.79
CA VAL A 93 0.16 -11.45 9.53
C VAL A 93 -1.27 -11.33 10.06
N ALA A 94 -2.15 -12.18 9.57
CA ALA A 94 -3.55 -12.20 9.96
C ALA A 94 -3.74 -12.60 11.43
N ASN A 95 -4.85 -12.16 12.07
CA ASN A 95 -5.13 -12.47 13.48
C ASN A 95 -5.16 -13.98 13.77
N CYS A 96 -5.60 -14.80 12.81
CA CYS A 96 -5.63 -16.26 12.95
C CYS A 96 -4.23 -16.90 12.95
N ASP A 97 -3.19 -16.19 12.52
CA ASP A 97 -1.83 -16.70 12.34
C ASP A 97 -0.83 -16.10 13.35
N LEU A 98 -1.30 -15.32 14.33
CA LEU A 98 -0.45 -14.65 15.31
C LEU A 98 0.39 -15.63 16.14
N ASP A 99 -0.13 -16.81 16.46
CA ASP A 99 0.62 -17.85 17.18
C ASP A 99 1.84 -18.36 16.38
N HIS A 100 1.86 -18.15 15.08
CA HIS A 100 2.93 -18.54 14.17
C HIS A 100 3.47 -17.35 13.37
N ALA A 101 3.30 -16.12 13.87
CA ALA A 101 3.57 -14.88 13.15
C ALA A 101 4.97 -14.81 12.52
N TRP A 102 6.01 -15.22 13.26
CA TRP A 102 7.38 -15.21 12.75
C TRP A 102 7.57 -16.16 11.57
N ALA A 103 7.10 -17.39 11.68
CA ALA A 103 7.20 -18.38 10.60
C ALA A 103 6.39 -17.95 9.37
N ASN A 104 5.19 -17.36 9.58
CA ASN A 104 4.34 -16.85 8.52
C ASN A 104 5.02 -15.70 7.77
N ALA A 105 5.59 -14.71 8.47
CA ALA A 105 6.31 -13.60 7.85
C ALA A 105 7.49 -14.09 7.00
N LEU A 106 8.31 -15.00 7.50
CA LEU A 106 9.43 -15.56 6.75
C LEU A 106 8.97 -16.37 5.53
N MET A 107 7.84 -17.08 5.64
CA MET A 107 7.25 -17.83 4.53
C MET A 107 6.78 -16.89 3.41
N GLN A 108 6.09 -15.80 3.72
CA GLN A 108 5.67 -14.78 2.76
C GLN A 108 6.87 -14.19 2.02
N ILE A 109 7.93 -13.79 2.75
CA ILE A 109 9.16 -13.26 2.16
C ILE A 109 9.82 -14.27 1.21
N LYS A 110 9.92 -15.53 1.65
CA LYS A 110 10.51 -16.61 0.85
C LYS A 110 9.72 -16.87 -0.43
N LEU A 111 8.40 -16.91 -0.32
CA LEU A 111 7.52 -17.18 -1.45
C LEU A 111 7.58 -16.05 -2.48
N LEU A 112 7.51 -14.78 -2.05
CA LEU A 112 7.62 -13.65 -2.96
C LEU A 112 8.98 -13.62 -3.69
N LYS A 113 10.08 -13.93 -3.00
CA LYS A 113 11.40 -14.06 -3.65
C LYS A 113 11.40 -15.18 -4.71
N GLY A 114 10.73 -16.30 -4.44
CA GLY A 114 10.53 -17.38 -5.40
C GLY A 114 9.72 -16.94 -6.61
N GLU A 115 8.63 -16.24 -6.39
CA GLU A 115 7.77 -15.67 -7.45
C GLU A 115 8.53 -14.67 -8.34
N ILE A 116 9.43 -13.85 -7.78
CA ILE A 116 10.29 -12.95 -8.59
C ILE A 116 11.17 -13.78 -9.53
N VAL A 117 11.74 -14.89 -9.07
CA VAL A 117 12.57 -15.76 -9.91
C VAL A 117 11.76 -16.40 -11.03
N THR A 118 10.62 -17.03 -10.71
CA THR A 118 9.77 -17.68 -11.72
C THR A 118 9.17 -16.68 -12.68
N CYS A 119 8.76 -15.50 -12.20
CA CYS A 119 8.29 -14.40 -13.03
C CYS A 119 9.35 -13.95 -14.06
N ASN A 120 10.61 -13.84 -13.66
CA ASN A 120 11.71 -13.51 -14.59
C ASN A 120 11.94 -14.59 -15.65
N LEU A 121 11.72 -15.87 -15.33
CA LEU A 121 11.77 -16.93 -16.33
C LEU A 121 10.64 -16.82 -17.36
N GLU A 122 9.43 -16.50 -16.91
CA GLU A 122 8.30 -16.28 -17.81
C GLU A 122 8.50 -15.04 -18.69
N LEU A 123 9.02 -13.93 -18.12
CA LEU A 123 9.39 -12.74 -18.90
C LEU A 123 10.38 -13.04 -20.02
N GLN A 124 11.39 -13.88 -19.76
CA GLN A 124 12.34 -14.31 -20.80
C GLN A 124 11.66 -15.19 -21.85
N ARG A 125 10.79 -16.12 -21.41
CA ARG A 125 10.09 -17.07 -22.28
C ARG A 125 9.14 -16.40 -23.26
N TYR A 126 8.43 -15.35 -22.82
CA TYR A 126 7.40 -14.67 -23.61
C TYR A 126 7.80 -13.31 -24.16
N ARG A 127 9.07 -12.92 -24.04
CA ARG A 127 9.61 -11.61 -24.40
C ARG A 127 9.19 -11.10 -25.78
N GLU A 128 9.19 -11.98 -26.78
CA GLU A 128 8.85 -11.61 -28.17
C GLU A 128 7.34 -11.51 -28.41
N LYS A 129 6.55 -12.25 -27.64
CA LYS A 129 5.10 -12.33 -27.81
C LYS A 129 4.36 -11.28 -27.02
N GLU A 130 4.86 -10.98 -25.82
CA GLU A 130 4.23 -10.05 -24.88
C GLU A 130 5.33 -9.23 -24.18
N PRO A 131 5.84 -8.18 -24.82
CA PRO A 131 6.87 -7.34 -24.23
C PRO A 131 6.29 -6.54 -23.07
N LEU A 132 6.62 -6.96 -21.85
CA LEU A 132 6.31 -6.27 -20.60
C LEU A 132 7.59 -5.68 -20.01
N TYR A 133 7.89 -6.03 -18.75
CA TYR A 133 9.14 -5.65 -18.11
C TYR A 133 10.31 -6.52 -18.61
N GLU A 134 11.52 -5.92 -18.61
CA GLU A 134 12.76 -6.70 -18.85
C GLU A 134 13.03 -7.70 -17.73
N ARG A 135 12.77 -7.27 -16.50
CA ARG A 135 12.86 -8.09 -15.28
C ARG A 135 12.15 -7.45 -14.10
N VAL A 136 11.91 -8.28 -13.10
CA VAL A 136 11.49 -7.88 -11.75
C VAL A 136 12.67 -8.04 -10.81
N LEU A 137 12.89 -7.08 -9.91
CA LEU A 137 13.97 -7.13 -8.93
C LEU A 137 13.49 -6.69 -7.53
N LEU A 138 14.19 -7.18 -6.50
CA LEU A 138 13.98 -6.72 -5.14
C LEU A 138 14.83 -5.47 -4.89
N ILE A 139 14.21 -4.38 -4.42
CA ILE A 139 14.90 -3.15 -4.02
C ILE A 139 15.38 -3.33 -2.58
N GLN A 140 16.70 -3.33 -2.39
CA GLN A 140 17.32 -3.48 -1.06
C GLN A 140 18.21 -2.29 -0.69
N SER A 141 18.51 -1.41 -1.64
CA SER A 141 19.38 -0.28 -1.43
C SER A 141 19.02 0.90 -2.33
N ARG A 142 19.51 2.07 -1.97
CA ARG A 142 19.50 3.27 -2.82
C ARG A 142 20.10 3.00 -4.20
N GLN A 143 21.15 2.18 -4.25
CA GLN A 143 21.80 1.85 -5.51
C GLN A 143 20.91 1.01 -6.42
N ASP A 144 20.10 0.07 -5.86
CA ASP A 144 19.15 -0.72 -6.65
C ASP A 144 18.08 0.19 -7.25
N LEU A 145 17.53 1.11 -6.44
CA LEU A 145 16.54 2.08 -6.91
C LEU A 145 17.14 3.01 -7.99
N ALA A 146 18.34 3.54 -7.78
CA ALA A 146 19.01 4.38 -8.76
C ALA A 146 19.22 3.67 -10.10
N LYS A 147 19.69 2.40 -10.07
CA LYS A 147 19.86 1.59 -11.29
C LYS A 147 18.53 1.30 -11.99
N LEU A 148 17.48 0.99 -11.24
CA LEU A 148 16.14 0.78 -11.76
C LEU A 148 15.65 2.00 -12.55
N LEU A 149 15.96 3.21 -12.07
CA LEU A 149 15.47 4.46 -12.63
C LEU A 149 16.39 5.07 -13.69
N ASP A 150 17.69 4.69 -13.74
CA ASP A 150 18.70 5.23 -14.71
C ASP A 150 18.53 4.65 -16.13
N GLN A 151 17.37 4.16 -16.47
CA GLN A 151 17.15 3.56 -17.78
C GLN A 151 17.03 4.62 -18.87
N LYS A 152 18.14 4.82 -19.60
CA LYS A 152 18.22 5.70 -20.78
C LYS A 152 17.31 5.25 -21.93
N ASN A 153 16.85 4.01 -21.90
CA ASN A 153 15.94 3.44 -22.88
C ASN A 153 14.56 3.17 -22.25
N THR A 154 13.59 4.01 -22.61
CA THR A 154 12.20 3.90 -22.12
C THR A 154 11.47 2.64 -22.59
N GLU A 155 12.02 1.92 -23.59
CA GLU A 155 11.46 0.66 -24.10
C GLU A 155 11.79 -0.53 -23.17
N LYS A 156 12.85 -0.40 -22.37
CA LYS A 156 13.31 -1.44 -21.44
C LYS A 156 12.97 -1.07 -20.01
N ARG A 157 11.77 -1.43 -19.57
CA ARG A 157 11.32 -1.16 -18.20
C ARG A 157 11.67 -2.32 -17.28
N GLU A 158 12.09 -2.00 -16.06
CA GLU A 158 12.21 -2.94 -14.96
C GLU A 158 11.20 -2.59 -13.87
N LEU A 159 10.72 -3.61 -13.14
CA LEU A 159 9.85 -3.45 -11.97
C LEU A 159 10.66 -3.74 -10.71
N GLY A 160 10.67 -2.80 -9.77
CA GLY A 160 11.22 -2.98 -8.44
C GLY A 160 10.14 -3.34 -7.43
N ILE A 161 10.40 -4.36 -6.61
CA ILE A 161 9.56 -4.71 -5.46
C ILE A 161 10.31 -4.31 -4.21
N LEU A 162 9.68 -3.54 -3.32
CA LEU A 162 10.18 -3.13 -2.01
C LEU A 162 9.43 -3.91 -0.94
N LEU A 163 10.14 -4.59 -0.03
CA LEU A 163 9.49 -5.32 1.07
C LEU A 163 9.39 -4.44 2.31
N TYR A 164 8.23 -4.46 2.96
CA TYR A 164 8.07 -3.87 4.27
C TYR A 164 7.08 -4.66 5.13
N MET A 165 7.16 -4.49 6.45
CA MET A 165 6.25 -5.14 7.39
C MET A 165 5.03 -4.26 7.64
N GLU A 166 3.84 -4.78 7.41
CA GLU A 166 2.59 -4.16 7.84
C GLU A 166 2.19 -4.71 9.21
N GLY A 167 2.86 -4.20 10.22
CA GLY A 167 2.84 -4.71 11.58
C GLY A 167 4.05 -5.58 11.91
N LEU A 168 4.57 -5.40 13.11
CA LEU A 168 5.73 -6.11 13.64
C LEU A 168 5.33 -7.13 14.73
N GLU A 169 4.09 -7.58 14.74
CA GLU A 169 3.62 -8.59 15.70
C GLU A 169 4.49 -9.85 15.67
N CYS A 170 5.09 -10.14 14.50
CA CYS A 170 5.95 -11.30 14.32
C CYS A 170 7.26 -11.26 15.14
N ILE A 171 7.72 -10.06 15.54
CA ILE A 171 8.92 -9.97 16.39
C ILE A 171 8.57 -9.97 17.87
N GLY A 172 7.32 -9.68 18.27
CA GLY A 172 6.94 -9.48 19.67
C GLY A 172 7.82 -8.44 20.35
N GLU A 173 8.52 -8.80 21.44
CA GLU A 173 9.48 -7.93 22.13
C GLU A 173 10.94 -8.16 21.68
N GLU A 174 11.19 -9.06 20.72
CA GLU A 174 12.53 -9.44 20.27
C GLU A 174 13.03 -8.50 19.16
N THR A 175 13.44 -7.29 19.52
CA THR A 175 13.90 -6.25 18.58
C THR A 175 15.07 -6.68 17.69
N ASP A 176 15.89 -7.64 18.12
CA ASP A 176 17.00 -8.20 17.32
C ASP A 176 16.51 -8.93 16.06
N ARG A 177 15.26 -9.39 16.02
CA ARG A 177 14.64 -9.96 14.83
C ARG A 177 14.53 -8.98 13.66
N LEU A 178 14.57 -7.66 13.92
CA LEU A 178 14.64 -6.65 12.86
C LEU A 178 15.87 -6.81 11.98
N GLU A 179 17.02 -7.20 12.54
CA GLU A 179 18.23 -7.44 11.77
C GLU A 179 18.07 -8.63 10.81
N GLU A 180 17.32 -9.66 11.23
CA GLU A 180 17.01 -10.78 10.34
C GLU A 180 16.06 -10.34 9.22
N LEU A 181 14.99 -9.60 9.52
CA LEU A 181 14.09 -9.05 8.52
C LEU A 181 14.85 -8.16 7.53
N PHE A 182 15.75 -7.30 8.01
CA PHE A 182 16.61 -6.47 7.16
C PHE A 182 17.50 -7.32 6.25
N ARG A 183 18.15 -8.37 6.79
CA ARG A 183 18.94 -9.34 5.99
C ARG A 183 18.09 -10.07 4.97
N GLN A 184 16.82 -10.32 5.27
CA GLN A 184 15.83 -10.87 4.34
C GLN A 184 15.35 -9.87 3.28
N GLY A 185 15.77 -8.62 3.33
CA GLY A 185 15.47 -7.60 2.31
C GLY A 185 14.31 -6.67 2.67
N VAL A 186 13.76 -6.76 3.88
CA VAL A 186 12.75 -5.81 4.38
C VAL A 186 13.40 -4.44 4.57
N ARG A 187 12.73 -3.37 4.16
CA ARG A 187 13.27 -2.00 4.18
C ARG A 187 12.37 -0.98 4.87
N GLY A 188 11.30 -1.43 5.47
CA GLY A 188 10.40 -0.59 6.25
C GLY A 188 9.49 -1.40 7.14
N ALA A 189 8.85 -0.74 8.11
CA ALA A 189 7.86 -1.38 8.96
C ALA A 189 6.87 -0.38 9.56
N ALA A 190 5.59 -0.81 9.68
CA ALA A 190 4.65 -0.31 10.66
C ALA A 190 4.85 -1.10 11.97
N LEU A 191 4.71 -0.47 13.13
CA LEU A 191 4.93 -1.14 14.42
C LEU A 191 3.85 -2.17 14.73
N THR A 192 2.62 -1.89 14.33
CA THR A 192 1.45 -2.73 14.52
C THR A 192 0.49 -2.55 13.35
N TRP A 193 -0.34 -3.54 13.10
CA TRP A 193 -1.56 -3.35 12.30
C TRP A 193 -2.66 -2.70 13.15
N SER A 194 -3.93 -2.76 12.74
CA SER A 194 -5.07 -2.17 13.47
C SER A 194 -5.42 -2.96 14.75
N ARG A 195 -4.43 -3.23 15.60
CA ARG A 195 -4.56 -3.97 16.88
C ARG A 195 -3.65 -3.38 17.95
N LYS A 196 -3.82 -3.82 19.19
CA LYS A 196 -2.88 -3.52 20.26
C LYS A 196 -1.96 -4.74 20.44
N ASP A 197 -0.65 -4.50 20.41
CA ASP A 197 0.37 -5.53 20.54
C ASP A 197 1.46 -5.14 21.58
N ALA A 198 2.61 -5.84 21.53
CA ALA A 198 3.74 -5.60 22.41
C ALA A 198 4.46 -4.27 22.16
N LEU A 199 4.34 -3.69 20.97
CA LEU A 199 5.09 -2.50 20.55
C LEU A 199 4.23 -1.23 20.57
N ALA A 200 2.98 -1.32 20.15
CA ALA A 200 2.14 -0.14 19.97
C ALA A 200 0.64 -0.46 20.10
N THR A 201 -0.17 0.60 20.09
CA THR A 201 -1.61 0.50 19.91
C THR A 201 -1.97 1.01 18.53
N GLY A 202 -2.55 0.11 17.72
CA GLY A 202 -3.07 0.44 16.40
C GLY A 202 -4.41 1.19 16.46
N CYS A 203 -4.87 1.62 15.30
CA CYS A 203 -6.14 2.34 15.12
C CYS A 203 -7.37 1.44 15.21
N CYS A 204 -7.43 0.57 16.21
CA CYS A 204 -8.60 -0.26 16.49
C CYS A 204 -9.70 0.52 17.21
N LYS A 205 -10.96 0.11 16.98
CA LYS A 205 -12.13 0.76 17.58
C LYS A 205 -12.29 0.38 19.06
N ALA A 206 -12.43 1.38 19.94
CA ALA A 206 -13.00 1.21 21.27
C ALA A 206 -14.54 1.35 21.24
N SER A 207 -15.07 2.17 20.30
CA SER A 207 -16.50 2.41 20.02
C SER A 207 -16.62 3.05 18.63
N GLU A 208 -17.84 3.31 18.13
CA GLU A 208 -18.07 3.84 16.77
C GLU A 208 -17.25 5.09 16.40
N HIS A 209 -16.85 5.91 17.38
CA HIS A 209 -16.13 7.17 17.11
C HIS A 209 -14.84 7.32 17.93
N ARG A 210 -14.32 6.25 18.56
CA ARG A 210 -13.16 6.35 19.45
C ARG A 210 -12.18 5.22 19.21
N GLN A 211 -10.92 5.59 19.02
CA GLN A 211 -9.81 4.65 19.04
C GLN A 211 -9.51 4.18 20.49
N ILE A 212 -8.94 3.00 20.63
CA ILE A 212 -8.37 2.54 21.90
C ILE A 212 -7.20 3.46 22.26
N ARG A 213 -7.16 3.88 23.53
CA ARG A 213 -6.10 4.74 24.04
C ARG A 213 -4.81 3.93 24.32
N GLY A 214 -3.69 4.60 24.19
CA GLY A 214 -2.36 4.07 24.38
C GLY A 214 -1.50 4.33 23.14
N GLY A 215 -0.25 4.66 23.33
CA GLY A 215 0.71 4.95 22.28
C GLY A 215 1.70 3.81 22.10
N LEU A 216 2.97 4.19 21.95
CA LEU A 216 4.09 3.26 21.90
C LEU A 216 4.39 2.71 23.29
N THR A 217 4.78 1.45 23.37
CA THR A 217 5.42 0.90 24.58
C THR A 217 6.90 1.29 24.62
N GLU A 218 7.59 0.98 25.73
CA GLU A 218 9.05 1.14 25.78
C GLU A 218 9.74 0.33 24.68
N LYS A 219 9.27 -0.89 24.42
CA LYS A 219 9.76 -1.73 23.32
C LYS A 219 9.44 -1.14 21.95
N GLY A 220 8.27 -0.53 21.77
CA GLY A 220 7.94 0.21 20.57
C GLY A 220 8.88 1.37 20.30
N MET A 221 9.23 2.15 21.33
CA MET A 221 10.20 3.24 21.21
C MET A 221 11.63 2.73 20.91
N GLU A 222 12.04 1.60 21.47
CA GLU A 222 13.30 0.92 21.15
C GLU A 222 13.30 0.45 19.69
N THR A 223 12.19 -0.13 19.23
CA THR A 223 11.99 -0.60 17.87
C THR A 223 12.10 0.54 16.84
N VAL A 224 11.51 1.72 17.11
CA VAL A 224 11.65 2.90 16.25
C VAL A 224 13.13 3.29 16.07
N ARG A 225 13.90 3.36 17.17
CA ARG A 225 15.33 3.67 17.09
C ARG A 225 16.10 2.62 16.28
N LYS A 226 15.77 1.34 16.46
CA LYS A 226 16.40 0.25 15.71
C LYS A 226 16.09 0.30 14.21
N LEU A 227 14.86 0.67 13.83
CA LEU A 227 14.50 0.91 12.43
C LEU A 227 15.35 2.05 11.82
N GLU A 228 15.53 3.16 12.55
CA GLU A 228 16.38 4.26 12.12
C GLU A 228 17.87 3.85 11.96
N GLU A 229 18.42 3.07 12.91
CA GLU A 229 19.78 2.52 12.85
C GLU A 229 19.98 1.63 11.61
N LEU A 230 18.99 0.81 11.27
CA LEU A 230 19.02 -0.09 10.12
C LEU A 230 18.70 0.60 8.78
N ASN A 231 18.43 1.90 8.77
CA ASN A 231 17.94 2.61 7.57
C ASN A 231 16.68 1.96 6.97
N MET A 232 15.75 1.56 7.84
CA MET A 232 14.41 1.11 7.47
C MET A 232 13.43 2.27 7.68
N PHE A 233 12.49 2.46 6.73
CA PHE A 233 11.47 3.48 6.93
C PHE A 233 10.44 3.04 7.98
N LEU A 234 9.89 4.03 8.70
CA LEU A 234 8.79 3.85 9.65
C LEU A 234 7.47 4.27 8.97
N ASP A 235 6.49 3.36 8.98
CA ASP A 235 5.13 3.61 8.51
C ASP A 235 4.18 3.77 9.71
N VAL A 236 3.37 4.83 9.68
CA VAL A 236 2.38 5.14 10.73
C VAL A 236 0.94 4.87 10.32
N SER A 237 0.70 4.25 9.15
CA SER A 237 -0.64 4.08 8.58
C SER A 237 -1.64 3.41 9.52
N HIS A 238 -1.21 2.49 10.35
CA HIS A 238 -2.06 1.77 11.31
C HIS A 238 -1.96 2.21 12.75
N LEU A 239 -1.09 3.20 13.07
CA LEU A 239 -1.00 3.71 14.44
C LEU A 239 -2.25 4.52 14.82
N ASN A 240 -2.65 4.41 16.10
CA ASN A 240 -3.64 5.31 16.66
C ASN A 240 -3.07 6.73 16.89
N ASP A 241 -3.90 7.68 17.25
CA ASP A 241 -3.49 9.08 17.40
C ASP A 241 -2.46 9.30 18.51
N ASP A 242 -2.50 8.48 19.58
CA ASP A 242 -1.49 8.53 20.65
C ASP A 242 -0.14 8.02 20.15
N GLY A 243 -0.12 6.89 19.41
CA GLY A 243 1.09 6.31 18.81
C GLY A 243 1.72 7.23 17.78
N PHE A 244 0.91 7.86 16.93
CA PHE A 244 1.39 8.89 16.01
C PHE A 244 2.08 10.04 16.76
N THR A 245 1.47 10.50 17.87
CA THR A 245 2.05 11.57 18.70
C THR A 245 3.39 11.16 19.29
N ASP A 246 3.51 9.92 19.77
CA ASP A 246 4.76 9.40 20.32
C ASP A 246 5.85 9.29 19.24
N VAL A 247 5.52 8.80 18.04
CA VAL A 247 6.45 8.79 16.89
C VAL A 247 6.99 10.19 16.62
N CYS A 248 6.12 11.21 16.54
CA CYS A 248 6.55 12.60 16.32
C CYS A 248 7.54 13.13 17.38
N ARG A 249 7.51 12.58 18.59
CA ARG A 249 8.40 12.99 19.68
C ARG A 249 9.76 12.32 19.67
N ILE A 250 9.83 11.09 19.19
CA ILE A 250 11.02 10.25 19.34
C ILE A 250 11.81 10.07 18.06
N THR A 251 11.15 10.12 16.88
CA THR A 251 11.84 9.93 15.60
C THR A 251 12.74 11.12 15.28
N THR A 252 13.91 10.81 14.72
CA THR A 252 14.90 11.79 14.24
C THR A 252 14.98 11.85 12.72
N ARG A 253 14.27 10.94 12.04
CA ARG A 253 14.23 10.81 10.58
C ARG A 253 12.81 11.00 10.03
N PRO A 254 12.67 11.33 8.75
CA PRO A 254 11.37 11.34 8.09
C PRO A 254 10.68 9.97 8.22
N PHE A 255 9.38 9.99 8.52
CA PHE A 255 8.52 8.81 8.53
C PHE A 255 7.34 8.98 7.58
N VAL A 256 6.62 7.93 7.25
CA VAL A 256 5.57 7.95 6.23
C VAL A 256 4.25 7.38 6.72
N ALA A 257 3.17 7.71 6.02
CA ALA A 257 1.93 6.96 6.03
C ALA A 257 1.75 6.35 4.63
N THR A 258 2.11 5.08 4.48
CA THR A 258 2.15 4.44 3.15
C THR A 258 0.78 4.39 2.47
N HIS A 259 -0.33 4.30 3.26
CA HIS A 259 -1.71 4.16 2.77
C HIS A 259 -2.72 4.77 3.76
N SER A 260 -2.79 6.10 3.81
CA SER A 260 -3.74 6.84 4.67
C SER A 260 -4.28 8.06 3.94
N ASN A 261 -5.50 8.50 4.33
CA ASN A 261 -6.18 9.62 3.70
C ASN A 261 -6.48 10.73 4.72
N SER A 262 -7.16 11.80 4.30
CA SER A 262 -7.55 12.91 5.16
C SER A 262 -8.81 12.61 5.98
N ARG A 263 -8.73 12.74 7.31
CA ARG A 263 -9.88 12.62 8.22
C ARG A 263 -10.89 13.75 8.05
N THR A 264 -10.47 14.90 7.54
CA THR A 264 -11.36 16.03 7.26
C THR A 264 -12.28 15.74 6.06
N ILE A 265 -11.81 15.01 5.04
CA ILE A 265 -12.63 14.59 3.90
C ILE A 265 -13.58 13.46 4.29
N TYR A 266 -13.08 12.51 5.06
CA TYR A 266 -13.90 11.44 5.60
C TYR A 266 -13.45 11.06 7.01
N ASP A 267 -14.34 11.27 7.98
CA ASP A 267 -14.08 10.99 9.40
C ASP A 267 -14.01 9.49 9.66
N ASN A 268 -12.84 8.96 9.44
CA ASN A 268 -12.47 7.57 9.68
C ASN A 268 -11.22 7.53 10.56
N TYR A 269 -11.20 6.66 11.55
CA TYR A 269 -10.07 6.54 12.48
C TYR A 269 -8.76 6.06 11.83
N ARG A 270 -8.82 5.50 10.59
CA ARG A 270 -7.66 5.15 9.77
C ARG A 270 -7.05 6.36 9.05
N ASN A 271 -7.83 7.46 8.92
CA ASN A 271 -7.39 8.68 8.26
C ASN A 271 -6.67 9.61 9.23
N LEU A 272 -5.72 10.40 8.71
CA LEU A 272 -4.94 11.36 9.47
C LEU A 272 -5.71 12.68 9.63
N THR A 273 -5.62 13.27 10.81
CA THR A 273 -6.10 14.64 11.04
C THR A 273 -5.18 15.65 10.34
N ASP A 274 -5.68 16.86 10.09
CA ASP A 274 -4.88 17.96 9.50
C ASP A 274 -3.58 18.21 10.27
N GLY A 275 -3.65 18.15 11.61
CA GLY A 275 -2.48 18.34 12.46
C GLY A 275 -1.45 17.22 12.31
N GLN A 276 -1.89 15.97 12.15
CA GLN A 276 -1.01 14.82 11.89
C GLN A 276 -0.37 14.92 10.51
N MET A 277 -1.16 15.22 9.48
CA MET A 277 -0.67 15.41 8.11
C MET A 277 0.41 16.51 8.05
N GLN A 278 0.16 17.66 8.69
CA GLN A 278 1.12 18.75 8.75
C GLN A 278 2.41 18.36 9.49
N LYS A 279 2.32 17.60 10.59
CA LYS A 279 3.49 17.09 11.32
C LYS A 279 4.32 16.12 10.48
N LEU A 280 3.66 15.21 9.79
CA LEU A 280 4.32 14.28 8.86
C LEU A 280 5.08 15.04 7.78
N ALA A 281 4.44 16.01 7.11
CA ALA A 281 5.07 16.82 6.06
C ALA A 281 6.22 17.69 6.60
N GLN A 282 6.07 18.32 7.79
CA GLN A 282 7.13 19.10 8.44
C GLN A 282 8.39 18.28 8.74
N GLN A 283 8.24 16.97 8.95
CA GLN A 283 9.36 16.06 9.15
C GLN A 283 9.86 15.42 7.84
N GLY A 284 9.43 15.91 6.69
CA GLY A 284 9.86 15.40 5.37
C GLY A 284 9.16 14.12 4.94
N GLY A 285 8.09 13.72 5.65
CA GLY A 285 7.34 12.50 5.36
C GLY A 285 6.41 12.63 4.15
N ILE A 286 5.88 11.50 3.72
CA ILE A 286 4.96 11.36 2.59
C ILE A 286 3.74 10.57 3.04
N MET A 287 2.59 10.94 2.49
CA MET A 287 1.31 10.30 2.70
C MET A 287 0.83 9.68 1.38
N GLY A 288 0.58 8.37 1.38
CA GLY A 288 0.07 7.61 0.24
C GLY A 288 -1.45 7.53 0.25
N LEU A 289 -2.08 7.87 -0.89
CA LEU A 289 -3.53 7.73 -1.04
C LEU A 289 -3.94 6.26 -0.94
N ASN A 290 -4.78 5.95 0.04
CA ASN A 290 -5.45 4.66 0.16
C ASN A 290 -6.69 4.63 -0.75
N GLY A 291 -6.86 3.55 -1.52
CA GLY A 291 -7.97 3.34 -2.47
C GLY A 291 -9.09 2.44 -1.94
N CYS A 292 -9.10 2.09 -0.67
CA CYS A 292 -10.19 1.32 -0.07
C CYS A 292 -11.43 2.20 0.15
N ARG A 293 -12.60 1.73 -0.28
CA ARG A 293 -13.88 2.46 -0.17
C ARG A 293 -14.24 2.83 1.27
N TYR A 294 -13.89 1.97 2.21
CA TYR A 294 -14.10 2.22 3.64
C TYR A 294 -13.22 3.36 4.17
N ILE A 295 -12.02 3.52 3.63
CA ILE A 295 -11.05 4.54 4.02
C ILE A 295 -11.33 5.87 3.30
N THR A 296 -11.70 5.81 2.02
CA THR A 296 -12.06 7.01 1.22
C THR A 296 -13.44 7.58 1.57
N GLY A 297 -14.35 6.76 2.12
CA GLY A 297 -15.75 7.14 2.37
C GLY A 297 -16.63 7.04 1.13
N SER A 298 -16.27 6.20 0.16
CA SER A 298 -17.01 6.04 -1.10
C SER A 298 -17.86 4.76 -1.17
N LEU A 299 -18.41 4.31 -0.02
CA LEU A 299 -19.17 3.07 0.10
C LEU A 299 -20.38 2.98 -0.83
N ASN A 300 -20.97 4.11 -1.19
CA ASN A 300 -22.19 4.20 -2.01
C ASN A 300 -21.92 4.70 -3.44
N GLY A 301 -20.70 4.63 -3.94
CA GLY A 301 -20.29 5.14 -5.25
C GLY A 301 -19.47 6.42 -5.17
N GLY A 302 -19.16 7.03 -6.32
CA GLY A 302 -18.31 8.21 -6.40
C GLY A 302 -16.84 7.93 -6.09
N HIS A 303 -16.37 6.71 -6.39
CA HIS A 303 -15.05 6.23 -5.97
C HIS A 303 -13.92 7.11 -6.49
N LEU A 304 -13.92 7.38 -7.79
CA LEU A 304 -12.89 8.19 -8.42
C LEU A 304 -12.93 9.65 -7.94
N LEU A 305 -14.12 10.23 -7.83
CA LEU A 305 -14.29 11.59 -7.32
C LEU A 305 -13.78 11.71 -5.88
N ARG A 306 -14.10 10.74 -5.02
CA ARG A 306 -13.68 10.75 -3.62
C ARG A 306 -12.16 10.64 -3.48
N MET A 307 -11.51 9.82 -4.30
CA MET A 307 -10.04 9.74 -4.36
C MET A 307 -9.44 11.09 -4.77
N CYS A 308 -10.02 11.76 -5.77
CA CYS A 308 -9.59 13.10 -6.19
C CYS A 308 -9.75 14.13 -5.05
N GLU A 309 -10.89 14.14 -4.36
CA GLU A 309 -11.13 15.06 -3.23
C GLU A 309 -10.07 14.91 -2.12
N HIS A 310 -9.64 13.68 -1.79
CA HIS A 310 -8.56 13.45 -0.85
C HIS A 310 -7.25 14.04 -1.34
N ILE A 311 -6.82 13.70 -2.57
CA ILE A 311 -5.56 14.17 -3.14
C ILE A 311 -5.52 15.69 -3.26
N GLU A 312 -6.60 16.31 -3.74
CA GLU A 312 -6.70 17.77 -3.90
C GLU A 312 -6.60 18.48 -2.55
N TYR A 313 -7.33 17.99 -1.54
CA TYR A 313 -7.30 18.54 -0.20
C TYR A 313 -5.92 18.43 0.44
N GLU A 314 -5.31 17.27 0.35
CA GLU A 314 -3.99 16.95 0.92
C GLU A 314 -2.90 17.78 0.21
N THR A 315 -2.93 17.83 -1.13
CA THR A 315 -1.99 18.62 -1.94
C THR A 315 -2.08 20.12 -1.63
N ALA A 316 -3.29 20.65 -1.48
CA ALA A 316 -3.48 22.06 -1.13
C ALA A 316 -2.91 22.43 0.24
N ARG A 317 -2.80 21.48 1.18
CA ARG A 317 -2.29 21.71 2.54
C ARG A 317 -0.82 21.42 2.71
N LEU A 318 -0.31 20.42 2.03
CA LEU A 318 1.03 19.86 2.27
C LEU A 318 2.00 20.14 1.11
N GLY A 319 1.47 20.38 -0.09
CA GLY A 319 2.21 20.36 -1.35
C GLY A 319 2.34 18.96 -1.93
N ALA A 320 2.39 18.87 -3.26
CA ALA A 320 2.43 17.61 -4.00
C ALA A 320 3.64 16.72 -3.65
N GLN A 321 4.75 17.34 -3.19
CA GLN A 321 5.96 16.61 -2.79
C GLN A 321 5.78 15.76 -1.52
N HIS A 322 4.68 15.92 -0.78
CA HIS A 322 4.33 15.13 0.39
C HIS A 322 3.20 14.13 0.15
N ILE A 323 2.76 14.01 -1.10
CA ILE A 323 1.67 13.10 -1.49
C ILE A 323 2.20 12.06 -2.46
N GLY A 324 1.65 10.84 -2.40
CA GLY A 324 1.94 9.75 -3.31
C GLY A 324 0.80 8.75 -3.38
N PHE A 325 1.01 7.63 -4.06
CA PHE A 325 0.07 6.52 -4.10
C PHE A 325 0.47 5.43 -3.11
N GLY A 326 -0.52 4.81 -2.49
CA GLY A 326 -0.45 3.64 -1.64
C GLY A 326 -1.84 3.01 -1.61
N PHE A 327 -2.27 2.42 -2.75
CA PHE A 327 -3.68 2.18 -3.03
C PHE A 327 -4.33 1.12 -2.14
N ASP A 328 -3.57 0.17 -1.60
CA ASP A 328 -4.14 -0.88 -0.74
C ASP A 328 -5.28 -1.64 -1.42
N LEU A 329 -5.05 -2.06 -2.68
CA LEU A 329 -6.04 -2.82 -3.44
C LEU A 329 -6.08 -4.26 -2.92
N CYS A 330 -7.18 -4.64 -2.26
CA CYS A 330 -7.33 -5.89 -1.53
C CYS A 330 -8.42 -6.83 -2.08
N ASP A 331 -9.22 -6.44 -3.08
CA ASP A 331 -10.28 -7.29 -3.64
C ASP A 331 -9.76 -8.64 -4.14
N SER A 332 -8.56 -8.67 -4.74
CA SER A 332 -7.92 -9.90 -5.23
C SER A 332 -7.46 -10.81 -4.08
N TYR A 333 -6.94 -10.21 -3.00
CA TYR A 333 -6.60 -10.91 -1.76
C TYR A 333 -7.85 -11.53 -1.10
N ASP A 334 -8.94 -10.75 -0.99
CA ASP A 334 -10.21 -11.21 -0.41
C ASP A 334 -10.85 -12.33 -1.24
N GLU A 335 -10.76 -12.26 -2.56
CA GLU A 335 -11.18 -13.34 -3.47
C GLU A 335 -10.41 -14.64 -3.18
N ALA A 336 -9.07 -14.56 -3.10
CA ALA A 336 -8.23 -15.73 -2.82
C ALA A 336 -8.56 -16.34 -1.45
N ARG A 337 -8.75 -15.48 -0.43
CA ARG A 337 -9.12 -15.91 0.92
C ARG A 337 -10.50 -16.57 0.97
N ALA A 338 -11.49 -16.04 0.26
CA ALA A 338 -12.81 -16.65 0.13
C ALA A 338 -12.73 -18.02 -0.54
N GLY A 339 -11.95 -18.14 -1.62
CA GLY A 339 -11.71 -19.40 -2.34
C GLY A 339 -11.15 -20.49 -1.43
N LEU A 340 -10.17 -20.20 -0.59
CA LEU A 340 -9.61 -21.16 0.39
C LEU A 340 -10.63 -21.58 1.45
N GLN A 341 -11.60 -20.74 1.77
CA GLN A 341 -12.69 -21.07 2.68
C GLN A 341 -13.85 -21.81 1.99
N GLY A 342 -13.75 -22.07 0.69
CA GLY A 342 -14.85 -22.66 -0.09
C GLY A 342 -16.08 -21.74 -0.20
N LYS A 343 -15.86 -20.43 -0.13
CA LYS A 343 -16.90 -19.39 -0.24
C LYS A 343 -16.82 -18.67 -1.58
N GLU A 344 -17.96 -18.14 -2.03
CA GLU A 344 -18.00 -17.21 -3.14
C GLU A 344 -17.25 -15.91 -2.76
N PRO A 345 -16.60 -15.26 -3.74
CA PRO A 345 -15.98 -13.96 -3.53
C PRO A 345 -16.99 -12.93 -2.97
N PRO A 346 -16.54 -11.96 -2.18
CA PRO A 346 -17.40 -10.89 -1.71
C PRO A 346 -18.10 -10.17 -2.87
N VAL A 347 -19.44 -10.05 -2.80
CA VAL A 347 -20.22 -9.33 -3.82
C VAL A 347 -19.91 -7.84 -3.79
N GLN A 348 -19.76 -7.28 -2.59
CA GLN A 348 -19.37 -5.91 -2.40
C GLN A 348 -17.84 -5.82 -2.48
N LYS A 349 -17.35 -5.03 -3.45
CA LYS A 349 -15.93 -4.74 -3.61
C LYS A 349 -15.48 -3.70 -2.60
N ASN A 350 -14.23 -3.84 -2.13
CA ASN A 350 -13.60 -2.91 -1.20
C ASN A 350 -12.79 -1.83 -1.91
N ASP A 351 -12.32 -2.10 -3.12
CA ASP A 351 -11.43 -1.22 -3.86
C ASP A 351 -12.17 -0.15 -4.65
N CYS A 352 -11.63 1.07 -4.67
CA CYS A 352 -12.09 2.16 -5.54
C CYS A 352 -11.72 1.93 -7.00
N LEU A 353 -10.66 1.18 -7.26
CA LEU A 353 -10.20 0.79 -8.59
C LEU A 353 -10.27 -0.73 -8.72
N PRO A 354 -10.75 -1.29 -9.83
CA PRO A 354 -10.81 -2.73 -10.02
C PRO A 354 -9.44 -3.40 -10.12
N ASP A 355 -8.42 -2.66 -10.56
CA ASP A 355 -7.02 -3.08 -10.65
C ASP A 355 -6.09 -1.89 -10.93
N HIS A 356 -4.78 -2.15 -10.89
CA HIS A 356 -3.75 -1.13 -11.11
C HIS A 356 -3.75 -0.52 -12.53
N ALA A 357 -4.25 -1.21 -13.56
CA ALA A 357 -4.32 -0.66 -14.91
C ALA A 357 -5.24 0.58 -15.00
N ARG A 358 -6.06 0.81 -13.96
CA ARG A 358 -6.97 1.95 -13.86
C ARG A 358 -6.36 3.18 -13.17
N ILE A 359 -5.14 3.10 -12.63
CA ILE A 359 -4.46 4.24 -12.01
C ILE A 359 -4.39 5.48 -12.93
N PRO A 360 -4.15 5.36 -14.26
CA PRO A 360 -4.18 6.51 -15.15
C PRO A 360 -5.50 7.30 -15.14
N MET A 361 -6.60 6.69 -14.71
CA MET A 361 -7.89 7.39 -14.60
C MET A 361 -7.91 8.37 -13.44
N VAL A 362 -7.24 8.05 -12.31
CA VAL A 362 -7.06 8.96 -11.18
C VAL A 362 -6.27 10.19 -11.65
N THR A 363 -5.15 9.95 -12.34
CA THR A 363 -4.33 11.02 -12.93
C THR A 363 -5.13 11.89 -13.90
N ALA A 364 -5.91 11.27 -14.79
CA ALA A 364 -6.72 11.99 -15.77
C ALA A 364 -7.82 12.84 -15.12
N ALA A 365 -8.44 12.31 -14.06
CA ALA A 365 -9.46 13.02 -13.29
C ALA A 365 -8.87 14.26 -12.60
N LEU A 366 -7.72 14.12 -11.95
CA LEU A 366 -7.03 15.23 -11.28
C LEU A 366 -6.58 16.31 -12.28
N LEU A 367 -6.04 15.91 -13.44
CA LEU A 367 -5.71 16.84 -14.53
C LEU A 367 -6.95 17.57 -15.06
N GLN A 368 -8.08 16.88 -15.20
CA GLN A 368 -9.35 17.48 -15.61
C GLN A 368 -9.87 18.47 -14.55
N HIS A 369 -9.62 18.26 -13.28
CA HIS A 369 -9.94 19.19 -12.19
C HIS A 369 -8.94 20.36 -12.10
N GLY A 370 -7.89 20.39 -12.92
CA GLY A 370 -6.95 21.50 -13.00
C GLY A 370 -5.65 21.31 -12.25
N MET A 371 -5.37 20.11 -11.74
CA MET A 371 -4.05 19.81 -11.15
C MET A 371 -2.96 19.92 -12.22
N SER A 372 -1.82 20.48 -11.87
CA SER A 372 -0.70 20.66 -12.79
C SER A 372 -0.01 19.32 -13.13
N GLU A 373 0.61 19.23 -14.32
CA GLU A 373 1.45 18.06 -14.65
C GLU A 373 2.63 17.92 -13.69
N GLU A 374 3.18 19.03 -13.20
CA GLU A 374 4.28 19.03 -12.24
C GLU A 374 3.87 18.40 -10.92
N ASP A 375 2.70 18.79 -10.36
CA ASP A 375 2.17 18.17 -9.15
C ASP A 375 1.86 16.69 -9.37
N MET A 376 1.28 16.34 -10.53
CA MET A 376 1.02 14.94 -10.87
C MET A 376 2.29 14.09 -10.92
N VAL A 377 3.39 14.61 -11.45
CA VAL A 377 4.69 13.90 -11.47
C VAL A 377 5.18 13.61 -10.05
N PHE A 378 5.01 14.55 -9.11
CA PHE A 378 5.31 14.29 -7.71
C PHE A 378 4.44 13.18 -7.14
N ILE A 379 3.11 13.31 -7.26
CA ILE A 379 2.12 12.38 -6.70
C ILE A 379 2.26 10.98 -7.29
N MET A 380 2.47 10.86 -8.60
CA MET A 380 2.62 9.57 -9.28
C MET A 380 3.80 8.75 -8.75
N GLY A 381 4.89 9.40 -8.31
CA GLY A 381 6.02 8.61 -7.81
C GLY A 381 7.26 9.41 -7.43
N LYS A 382 7.46 10.64 -7.92
CA LYS A 382 8.68 11.41 -7.64
C LYS A 382 8.87 11.66 -6.14
N SER A 383 7.79 11.95 -5.40
CA SER A 383 7.82 12.10 -3.94
C SER A 383 8.41 10.86 -3.27
N TRP A 384 7.86 9.69 -3.57
CA TRP A 384 8.34 8.42 -3.03
C TRP A 384 9.78 8.09 -3.41
N ILE A 385 10.16 8.36 -4.68
CA ILE A 385 11.53 8.13 -5.15
C ILE A 385 12.52 8.98 -4.36
N LEU A 386 12.25 10.27 -4.19
CA LEU A 386 13.12 11.16 -3.43
C LEU A 386 13.26 10.70 -1.97
N TYR A 387 12.16 10.36 -1.33
CA TYR A 387 12.15 9.82 0.03
C TYR A 387 12.95 8.52 0.13
N LEU A 388 12.70 7.55 -0.74
CA LEU A 388 13.41 6.27 -0.72
C LEU A 388 14.91 6.43 -1.02
N MET A 389 15.29 7.37 -1.89
CA MET A 389 16.69 7.71 -2.15
C MET A 389 17.40 8.33 -0.93
N GLU A 390 16.66 8.95 -0.01
CA GLU A 390 17.19 9.48 1.24
C GLU A 390 17.30 8.40 2.32
N ILE A 391 16.28 7.57 2.46
CA ILE A 391 16.14 6.64 3.60
C ILE A 391 16.88 5.32 3.37
N LEU A 392 16.84 4.74 2.17
CA LEU A 392 17.42 3.41 1.90
C LEU A 392 18.94 3.40 2.13
N PRO A 393 19.49 2.25 2.58
CA PRO A 393 20.92 2.09 2.79
C PRO A 393 21.77 2.22 1.53
#